data_f73a14568c60b046aba76ea2d269b024
#
_entry.id   f73a14568c60b046aba76ea2d269b024
#
_cell.length_a   1.000
_cell.length_b   1.000
_cell.length_c   1.000
_cell.angle_alpha   90.00
_cell.angle_beta   90.00
_cell.angle_gamma   90.00
#
_symmetry.space_group_name_H-M   'P 1'
#
loop_
_entity.id
_entity.type
_entity.pdbx_description
1 polymer ?
#
loop_
_entity_poly.entity_id
_entity_poly.type
_entity_poly.pdbx_seq_one_letter_code
_entity_poly.pdbx_strand_id
1 'polypeptide(L)'
;MSILEMKNVTYSYSGSRERILSSINQGFECGNFYAIIGKSGAGKSTLLSLLAGLDRPDRGEILFKNENIEKEGYSRHRRNHISLVFQNYNLIDYLSPLENVRLVNSKASEEILLELGLDKSQIKRNVMKLSGGQQQRVAIARALVSEAPVILADEPTGNLDESTAGEIIGILKKLAKERNKCVIVVTHSKEVAGAADTILELNNKKIKQVKYI
;
A
#
# COMPACT_ATOMS: atom_id res chain seq x y z
N MET A 1 6.18 15.69 10.20
CA MET A 1 5.24 16.45 9.31
C MET A 1 4.59 15.47 8.36
N SER A 2 3.25 15.46 8.31
CA SER A 2 2.53 14.49 7.51
C SER A 2 2.80 14.67 6.02
N ILE A 3 3.14 13.60 5.32
CA ILE A 3 3.27 13.58 3.87
C ILE A 3 1.91 13.35 3.20
N LEU A 4 1.06 12.54 3.84
CA LEU A 4 -0.31 12.25 3.42
C LEU A 4 -1.25 12.44 4.61
N GLU A 5 -2.40 13.10 4.42
CA GLU A 5 -3.30 13.43 5.51
C GLU A 5 -4.76 13.37 5.05
N MET A 6 -5.61 12.81 5.89
CA MET A 6 -7.07 12.87 5.75
C MET A 6 -7.60 13.92 6.74
N LYS A 7 -8.40 14.88 6.27
CA LYS A 7 -9.06 15.91 7.11
C LYS A 7 -10.57 15.81 7.01
N ASN A 8 -11.23 15.43 8.10
CA ASN A 8 -12.68 15.30 8.22
C ASN A 8 -13.32 14.44 7.12
N VAL A 9 -12.61 13.41 6.64
CA VAL A 9 -13.05 12.59 5.52
C VAL A 9 -14.23 11.74 5.91
N THR A 10 -15.32 11.88 5.14
CA THR A 10 -16.52 11.04 5.22
C THR A 10 -16.80 10.46 3.85
N TYR A 11 -17.19 9.18 3.82
CA TYR A 11 -17.42 8.46 2.57
C TYR A 11 -18.54 7.43 2.68
N SER A 12 -19.34 7.34 1.60
CA SER A 12 -20.36 6.33 1.35
C SER A 12 -20.25 5.84 -0.09
N TYR A 13 -20.56 4.57 -0.36
CA TYR A 13 -20.63 4.12 -1.76
C TYR A 13 -21.85 4.72 -2.47
N SER A 14 -21.71 4.99 -3.75
CA SER A 14 -22.78 5.50 -4.61
C SER A 14 -24.03 4.62 -4.50
N GLY A 15 -25.18 5.25 -4.26
CA GLY A 15 -26.46 4.56 -4.05
C GLY A 15 -26.68 4.00 -2.65
N SER A 16 -25.70 4.04 -1.75
CA SER A 16 -25.85 3.61 -0.36
C SER A 16 -26.11 4.82 0.56
N ARG A 17 -27.08 4.67 1.49
CA ARG A 17 -27.25 5.62 2.61
C ARG A 17 -26.30 5.33 3.77
N GLU A 18 -25.62 4.20 3.74
CA GLU A 18 -24.72 3.78 4.80
C GLU A 18 -23.34 4.41 4.61
N ARG A 19 -22.88 5.16 5.63
CA ARG A 19 -21.51 5.66 5.68
C ARG A 19 -20.55 4.52 5.95
N ILE A 20 -19.44 4.50 5.23
CA ILE A 20 -18.32 3.57 5.46
C ILE A 20 -17.27 4.23 6.36
N LEU A 21 -16.99 5.52 6.13
CA LEU A 21 -16.07 6.31 6.94
C LEU A 21 -16.78 7.58 7.42
N SER A 22 -16.50 8.02 8.63
CA SER A 22 -17.17 9.17 9.25
C SER A 22 -16.19 10.09 9.96
N SER A 23 -15.93 11.26 9.37
CA SER A 23 -15.05 12.33 9.91
C SER A 23 -13.66 11.79 10.30
N ILE A 24 -13.01 11.08 9.39
CA ILE A 24 -11.66 10.57 9.59
C ILE A 24 -10.66 11.73 9.56
N ASN A 25 -9.83 11.78 10.61
CA ASN A 25 -8.67 12.68 10.71
C ASN A 25 -7.46 11.83 11.01
N GLN A 26 -6.51 11.73 10.07
CA GLN A 26 -5.31 10.95 10.24
C GLN A 26 -4.19 11.45 9.33
N GLY A 27 -3.03 11.71 9.92
CA GLY A 27 -1.80 12.03 9.21
C GLY A 27 -0.86 10.85 9.15
N PHE A 28 -0.08 10.76 8.07
CA PHE A 28 0.94 9.74 7.83
C PHE A 28 2.26 10.41 7.49
N GLU A 29 3.36 9.91 8.04
CA GLU A 29 4.69 10.51 7.91
C GLU A 29 5.66 9.57 7.18
N CYS A 30 6.63 10.13 6.47
CA CYS A 30 7.75 9.37 5.91
C CYS A 30 8.57 8.70 7.03
N GLY A 31 9.26 7.61 6.68
CA GLY A 31 10.07 6.85 7.63
C GLY A 31 9.26 5.96 8.59
N ASN A 32 7.93 5.94 8.45
CA ASN A 32 7.04 5.16 9.32
C ASN A 32 6.31 4.05 8.56
N PHE A 33 6.19 2.92 9.24
CA PHE A 33 5.39 1.79 8.84
C PHE A 33 4.09 1.77 9.66
N TYR A 34 2.96 1.99 9.00
CA TYR A 34 1.63 1.98 9.60
C TYR A 34 0.90 0.68 9.27
N ALA A 35 0.29 0.07 10.28
CA ALA A 35 -0.68 -1.00 10.10
C ALA A 35 -2.09 -0.50 10.44
N ILE A 36 -3.02 -0.64 9.52
CA ILE A 36 -4.44 -0.33 9.74
C ILE A 36 -5.18 -1.66 9.90
N ILE A 37 -5.63 -1.92 11.10
CA ILE A 37 -6.37 -3.12 11.46
C ILE A 37 -7.87 -2.85 11.62
N GLY A 38 -8.67 -3.88 11.58
CA GLY A 38 -10.12 -3.80 11.78
C GLY A 38 -10.83 -5.04 11.24
N LYS A 39 -12.09 -5.23 11.64
CA LYS A 39 -12.91 -6.37 11.17
C LYS A 39 -13.06 -6.37 9.65
N SER A 40 -13.37 -7.52 9.06
CA SER A 40 -13.77 -7.58 7.65
C SER A 40 -14.99 -6.68 7.43
N GLY A 41 -15.00 -5.94 6.32
CA GLY A 41 -16.05 -4.96 6.02
C GLY A 41 -15.98 -3.64 6.79
N ALA A 42 -14.97 -3.41 7.65
CA ALA A 42 -14.84 -2.15 8.41
C ALA A 42 -14.54 -0.92 7.54
N GLY A 43 -14.19 -1.10 6.25
CA GLY A 43 -13.85 -0.01 5.34
C GLY A 43 -12.35 0.21 5.13
N LYS A 44 -11.49 -0.77 5.50
CA LYS A 44 -10.02 -0.66 5.35
C LYS A 44 -9.57 -0.43 3.90
N SER A 45 -10.03 -1.28 2.97
CA SER A 45 -9.71 -1.12 1.54
C SER A 45 -10.32 0.15 0.96
N THR A 46 -11.49 0.58 1.45
CA THR A 46 -12.11 1.86 1.09
C THR A 46 -11.24 3.04 1.53
N LEU A 47 -10.72 3.00 2.75
CA LEU A 47 -9.79 4.02 3.26
C LEU A 47 -8.53 4.08 2.40
N LEU A 48 -7.99 2.91 2.04
CA LEU A 48 -6.81 2.81 1.15
C LEU A 48 -7.12 3.38 -0.25
N SER A 49 -8.29 3.08 -0.82
CA SER A 49 -8.74 3.60 -2.12
C SER A 49 -8.83 5.13 -2.11
N LEU A 50 -9.35 5.71 -1.04
CA LEU A 50 -9.40 7.17 -0.87
C LEU A 50 -8.01 7.78 -0.77
N LEU A 51 -7.11 7.21 0.05
CA LEU A 51 -5.71 7.64 0.16
C LEU A 51 -4.97 7.56 -1.18
N ALA A 52 -5.30 6.54 -2.00
CA ALA A 52 -4.74 6.38 -3.34
C ALA A 52 -5.35 7.34 -4.38
N GLY A 53 -6.43 8.03 -4.06
CA GLY A 53 -7.18 8.85 -5.03
C GLY A 53 -7.87 8.01 -6.12
N LEU A 54 -8.26 6.77 -5.79
CA LEU A 54 -9.11 5.92 -6.63
C LEU A 54 -10.58 6.28 -6.47
N ASP A 55 -10.96 6.74 -5.28
CA ASP A 55 -12.28 7.25 -4.94
C ASP A 55 -12.20 8.69 -4.42
N ARG A 56 -13.34 9.38 -4.36
CA ARG A 56 -13.47 10.75 -3.86
C ARG A 56 -14.26 10.74 -2.55
N PRO A 57 -13.83 11.49 -1.52
CA PRO A 57 -14.62 11.62 -0.31
C PRO A 57 -15.90 12.42 -0.57
N ASP A 58 -17.00 12.08 0.14
CA ASP A 58 -18.24 12.87 0.13
C ASP A 58 -18.05 14.21 0.83
N ARG A 59 -17.21 14.23 1.88
CA ARG A 59 -16.85 15.41 2.67
C ARG A 59 -15.41 15.31 3.16
N GLY A 60 -14.84 16.46 3.48
CA GLY A 60 -13.44 16.57 3.89
C GLY A 60 -12.49 16.56 2.71
N GLU A 61 -11.23 16.42 2.98
CA GLU A 61 -10.17 16.47 1.97
C GLU A 61 -9.02 15.53 2.30
N ILE A 62 -8.30 15.15 1.24
CA ILE A 62 -7.05 14.39 1.35
C ILE A 62 -5.93 15.29 0.86
N LEU A 63 -4.90 15.42 1.67
CA LEU A 63 -3.77 16.30 1.40
C LEU A 63 -2.50 15.47 1.19
N PHE A 64 -1.74 15.83 0.18
CA PHE A 64 -0.36 15.41 -0.01
C PHE A 64 0.55 16.62 0.16
N LYS A 65 1.47 16.57 1.13
CA LYS A 65 2.34 17.72 1.51
C LYS A 65 1.57 19.02 1.71
N ASN A 66 0.43 18.95 2.41
CA ASN A 66 -0.52 20.04 2.67
C ASN A 66 -1.30 20.57 1.43
N GLU A 67 -1.15 19.98 0.26
CA GLU A 67 -1.91 20.34 -0.94
C GLU A 67 -3.04 19.33 -1.19
N ASN A 68 -4.25 19.84 -1.49
CA ASN A 68 -5.38 18.96 -1.75
C ASN A 68 -5.19 18.19 -3.06
N ILE A 69 -5.23 16.85 -3.00
CA ILE A 69 -4.99 15.96 -4.15
C ILE A 69 -6.03 16.15 -5.27
N GLU A 70 -7.22 16.65 -4.96
CA GLU A 70 -8.24 16.96 -5.96
C GLU A 70 -7.83 18.14 -6.83
N LYS A 71 -7.22 19.18 -6.24
CA LYS A 71 -6.74 20.36 -6.97
C LYS A 71 -5.57 20.03 -7.90
N GLU A 72 -4.68 19.15 -7.46
CA GLU A 72 -3.56 18.66 -8.30
C GLU A 72 -4.03 17.68 -9.39
N GLY A 73 -5.14 17.00 -9.17
CA GLY A 73 -5.70 15.94 -9.99
C GLY A 73 -5.31 14.54 -9.54
N TYR A 74 -6.32 13.69 -9.33
CA TYR A 74 -6.19 12.31 -8.86
C TYR A 74 -5.23 11.45 -9.72
N SER A 75 -5.18 11.67 -11.03
CA SER A 75 -4.27 10.94 -11.93
C SER A 75 -2.81 11.30 -11.67
N ARG A 76 -2.51 12.57 -11.37
CA ARG A 76 -1.16 13.02 -11.00
C ARG A 76 -0.76 12.45 -9.65
N HIS A 77 -1.69 12.46 -8.67
CA HIS A 77 -1.47 11.88 -7.35
C HIS A 77 -1.09 10.39 -7.46
N ARG A 78 -1.90 9.59 -8.18
CA ARG A 78 -1.61 8.16 -8.40
C ARG A 78 -0.29 7.90 -9.08
N ARG A 79 0.10 8.72 -10.06
CA ARG A 79 1.32 8.52 -10.84
C ARG A 79 2.59 8.86 -10.05
N ASN A 80 2.56 9.94 -9.28
CA ASN A 80 3.77 10.53 -8.72
C ASN A 80 3.92 10.33 -7.20
N HIS A 81 2.82 10.14 -6.49
CA HIS A 81 2.84 10.18 -5.03
C HIS A 81 2.57 8.83 -4.39
N ILE A 82 1.88 7.93 -5.09
CA ILE A 82 1.39 6.67 -4.54
C ILE A 82 1.90 5.48 -5.34
N SER A 83 2.34 4.45 -4.64
CA SER A 83 2.51 3.10 -5.17
C SER A 83 1.55 2.15 -4.48
N LEU A 84 0.92 1.27 -5.24
CA LEU A 84 -0.05 0.29 -4.72
C LEU A 84 0.52 -1.13 -4.79
N VAL A 85 0.37 -1.86 -3.70
CA VAL A 85 0.64 -3.30 -3.59
C VAL A 85 -0.66 -3.98 -3.17
N PHE A 86 -1.12 -4.95 -3.96
CA PHE A 86 -2.39 -5.65 -3.75
C PHE A 86 -2.18 -7.08 -3.28
N GLN A 87 -3.17 -7.64 -2.60
CA GLN A 87 -3.19 -9.03 -2.18
C GLN A 87 -3.06 -10.01 -3.37
N ASN A 88 -3.70 -9.72 -4.50
CA ASN A 88 -3.68 -10.53 -5.72
C ASN A 88 -2.57 -10.12 -6.69
N TYR A 89 -1.52 -9.45 -6.22
CA TYR A 89 -0.33 -9.01 -6.93
C TYR A 89 -0.60 -8.06 -8.11
N ASN A 90 -1.69 -8.21 -8.86
CA ASN A 90 -2.07 -7.46 -10.06
C ASN A 90 -0.92 -7.37 -11.08
N LEU A 91 -0.25 -8.49 -11.31
CA LEU A 91 0.78 -8.63 -12.33
C LEU A 91 0.14 -8.95 -13.68
N ILE A 92 0.84 -8.62 -14.75
CA ILE A 92 0.43 -9.02 -16.10
C ILE A 92 0.94 -10.44 -16.36
N ASP A 93 0.02 -11.37 -16.46
CA ASP A 93 0.25 -12.82 -16.41
C ASP A 93 1.22 -13.36 -17.48
N TYR A 94 1.19 -12.79 -18.68
CA TYR A 94 2.02 -13.24 -19.81
C TYR A 94 3.42 -12.58 -19.83
N LEU A 95 3.69 -11.62 -18.96
CA LEU A 95 4.98 -10.94 -18.85
C LEU A 95 5.90 -11.65 -17.85
N SER A 96 7.20 -11.42 -18.01
CA SER A 96 8.20 -11.75 -17.02
C SER A 96 8.18 -10.73 -15.84
N PRO A 97 8.84 -11.04 -14.71
CA PRO A 97 9.05 -10.09 -13.62
C PRO A 97 9.62 -8.75 -14.07
N LEU A 98 10.68 -8.77 -14.87
CA LEU A 98 11.33 -7.55 -15.34
C LEU A 98 10.41 -6.72 -16.24
N GLU A 99 9.65 -7.35 -17.13
CA GLU A 99 8.68 -6.66 -17.97
C GLU A 99 7.55 -6.04 -17.13
N ASN A 100 7.03 -6.75 -16.11
CA ASN A 100 6.05 -6.19 -15.18
C ASN A 100 6.57 -4.93 -14.46
N VAL A 101 7.82 -4.92 -14.04
CA VAL A 101 8.46 -3.76 -13.42
C VAL A 101 8.65 -2.62 -14.43
N ARG A 102 9.03 -2.93 -15.67
CA ARG A 102 9.23 -1.96 -16.75
C ARG A 102 7.96 -1.30 -17.27
N LEU A 103 6.78 -1.83 -16.95
CA LEU A 103 5.51 -1.13 -17.21
C LEU A 103 5.42 0.20 -16.46
N VAL A 104 6.05 0.31 -15.30
CA VAL A 104 6.05 1.52 -14.48
C VAL A 104 7.27 2.41 -14.79
N ASN A 105 8.44 1.80 -14.92
CA ASN A 105 9.68 2.49 -15.28
C ASN A 105 10.44 1.69 -16.34
N SER A 106 10.37 2.12 -17.58
CA SER A 106 10.96 1.42 -18.72
C SER A 106 12.49 1.26 -18.63
N LYS A 107 13.15 2.07 -17.80
CA LYS A 107 14.60 2.01 -17.55
C LYS A 107 14.98 1.14 -16.36
N ALA A 108 14.01 0.51 -15.69
CA ALA A 108 14.28 -0.33 -14.53
C ALA A 108 15.24 -1.48 -14.89
N SER A 109 16.28 -1.64 -14.08
CA SER A 109 17.23 -2.75 -14.19
C SER A 109 16.73 -3.98 -13.43
N GLU A 110 17.34 -5.13 -13.69
CA GLU A 110 17.02 -6.36 -12.94
C GLU A 110 17.50 -6.33 -11.48
N GLU A 111 18.35 -5.38 -11.11
CA GLU A 111 18.94 -5.23 -9.78
C GLU A 111 17.89 -5.12 -8.68
N ILE A 112 16.81 -4.38 -8.94
CA ILE A 112 15.72 -4.26 -7.96
C ILE A 112 15.06 -5.60 -7.63
N LEU A 113 14.96 -6.50 -8.61
CA LEU A 113 14.41 -7.83 -8.41
C LEU A 113 15.40 -8.73 -7.66
N LEU A 114 16.71 -8.61 -7.95
CA LEU A 114 17.78 -9.30 -7.23
C LEU A 114 17.84 -8.84 -5.76
N GLU A 115 17.76 -7.53 -5.50
CA GLU A 115 17.70 -6.96 -4.14
C GLU A 115 16.52 -7.53 -3.33
N LEU A 116 15.41 -7.79 -4.00
CA LEU A 116 14.21 -8.37 -3.39
C LEU A 116 14.25 -9.90 -3.33
N GLY A 117 15.37 -10.53 -3.69
CA GLY A 117 15.62 -11.96 -3.51
C GLY A 117 15.08 -12.86 -4.63
N LEU A 118 14.85 -12.35 -5.83
CA LEU A 118 14.66 -13.18 -7.02
C LEU A 118 16.01 -13.51 -7.63
N ASP A 119 16.16 -14.69 -8.21
CA ASP A 119 17.35 -15.05 -8.98
C ASP A 119 17.21 -14.73 -10.48
N LYS A 120 18.33 -14.73 -11.20
CA LYS A 120 18.38 -14.42 -12.65
C LYS A 120 17.50 -15.33 -13.51
N SER A 121 17.28 -16.57 -13.10
CA SER A 121 16.44 -17.52 -13.83
C SER A 121 14.96 -17.18 -13.67
N GLN A 122 14.58 -16.70 -12.49
CA GLN A 122 13.21 -16.29 -12.15
C GLN A 122 12.83 -14.99 -12.86
N ILE A 123 13.75 -14.03 -12.94
CA ILE A 123 13.54 -12.69 -13.54
C ILE A 123 13.10 -12.76 -15.01
N LYS A 124 13.56 -13.79 -15.74
CA LYS A 124 13.32 -13.95 -17.19
C LYS A 124 12.17 -14.88 -17.55
N ARG A 125 11.66 -15.68 -16.59
CA ARG A 125 10.54 -16.59 -16.90
C ARG A 125 9.20 -15.89 -16.74
N ASN A 126 8.15 -16.51 -17.28
CA ASN A 126 6.79 -16.04 -17.11
C ASN A 126 6.44 -15.91 -15.62
N VAL A 127 5.85 -14.78 -15.21
CA VAL A 127 5.55 -14.47 -13.80
C VAL A 127 4.61 -15.48 -13.15
N MET A 128 3.70 -16.10 -13.93
CA MET A 128 2.79 -17.13 -13.42
C MET A 128 3.47 -18.45 -13.02
N LYS A 129 4.75 -18.64 -13.39
CA LYS A 129 5.58 -19.79 -12.95
C LYS A 129 6.32 -19.55 -11.64
N LEU A 130 6.12 -18.38 -11.04
CA LEU A 130 6.69 -18.02 -9.74
C LEU A 130 5.77 -18.44 -8.60
N SER A 131 6.36 -18.69 -7.41
CA SER A 131 5.58 -18.86 -6.19
C SER A 131 4.86 -17.57 -5.80
N GLY A 132 3.83 -17.66 -4.94
CA GLY A 132 3.09 -16.48 -4.44
C GLY A 132 4.01 -15.44 -3.83
N GLY A 133 4.97 -15.85 -2.98
CA GLY A 133 5.94 -14.93 -2.38
C GLY A 133 6.86 -14.26 -3.41
N GLN A 134 7.26 -14.99 -4.46
CA GLN A 134 8.04 -14.43 -5.56
C GLN A 134 7.21 -13.41 -6.37
N GLN A 135 5.96 -13.71 -6.66
CA GLN A 135 5.04 -12.79 -7.33
C GLN A 135 4.82 -11.53 -6.47
N GLN A 136 4.68 -11.67 -5.15
CA GLN A 136 4.56 -10.52 -4.25
C GLN A 136 5.81 -9.65 -4.26
N ARG A 137 7.01 -10.23 -4.31
CA ARG A 137 8.27 -9.48 -4.46
C ARG A 137 8.31 -8.71 -5.78
N VAL A 138 7.78 -9.27 -6.87
CA VAL A 138 7.64 -8.56 -8.16
C VAL A 138 6.66 -7.37 -8.04
N ALA A 139 5.53 -7.56 -7.35
CA ALA A 139 4.58 -6.47 -7.10
C ALA A 139 5.21 -5.33 -6.27
N ILE A 140 6.02 -5.67 -5.26
CA ILE A 140 6.78 -4.69 -4.47
C ILE A 140 7.86 -4.01 -5.33
N ALA A 141 8.61 -4.76 -6.16
CA ALA A 141 9.59 -4.20 -7.08
C ALA A 141 8.94 -3.16 -8.01
N ARG A 142 7.77 -3.50 -8.56
CA ARG A 142 6.99 -2.59 -9.39
C ARG A 142 6.59 -1.31 -8.64
N ALA A 143 6.21 -1.44 -7.37
CA ALA A 143 5.90 -0.29 -6.54
C ALA A 143 7.12 0.59 -6.26
N LEU A 144 8.31 0.00 -6.12
CA LEU A 144 9.55 0.72 -5.80
C LEU A 144 10.09 1.54 -6.97
N VAL A 145 10.01 1.03 -8.19
CA VAL A 145 10.54 1.73 -9.38
C VAL A 145 9.72 2.95 -9.79
N SER A 146 8.55 3.16 -9.19
CA SER A 146 7.76 4.38 -9.35
C SER A 146 8.35 5.58 -8.62
N GLU A 147 9.28 5.34 -7.67
CA GLU A 147 9.88 6.35 -6.79
C GLU A 147 8.87 7.11 -5.91
N ALA A 148 7.60 6.78 -5.97
CA ALA A 148 6.55 7.38 -5.15
C ALA A 148 6.91 7.32 -3.65
N PRO A 149 6.72 8.42 -2.90
CA PRO A 149 7.11 8.45 -1.49
C PRO A 149 6.15 7.68 -0.57
N VAL A 150 4.95 7.35 -1.03
CA VAL A 150 3.95 6.62 -0.25
C VAL A 150 3.68 5.26 -0.88
N ILE A 151 3.74 4.21 -0.08
CA ILE A 151 3.38 2.85 -0.45
C ILE A 151 2.12 2.47 0.32
N LEU A 152 1.07 2.12 -0.42
CA LEU A 152 -0.19 1.62 0.12
C LEU A 152 -0.29 0.13 -0.20
N ALA A 153 -0.51 -0.72 0.79
CA ALA A 153 -0.60 -2.15 0.61
C ALA A 153 -1.90 -2.71 1.19
N ASP A 154 -2.66 -3.43 0.37
CA ASP A 154 -3.88 -4.11 0.78
C ASP A 154 -3.60 -5.60 0.96
N GLU A 155 -3.59 -6.06 2.23
CA GLU A 155 -3.34 -7.45 2.65
C GLU A 155 -2.12 -8.09 1.96
N PRO A 156 -0.92 -7.46 2.00
CA PRO A 156 0.21 -7.88 1.17
C PRO A 156 0.78 -9.26 1.52
N THR A 157 0.34 -9.86 2.62
CA THR A 157 0.78 -11.18 3.10
C THR A 157 -0.36 -12.20 3.16
N GLY A 158 -1.58 -11.83 2.79
CA GLY A 158 -2.79 -12.64 3.01
C GLY A 158 -2.82 -14.00 2.28
N ASN A 159 -2.03 -14.17 1.21
CA ASN A 159 -1.96 -15.41 0.41
C ASN A 159 -0.61 -16.14 0.57
N LEU A 160 0.17 -15.80 1.60
CA LEU A 160 1.52 -16.32 1.81
C LEU A 160 1.59 -17.21 3.06
N ASP A 161 2.51 -18.18 3.05
CA ASP A 161 2.90 -18.90 4.26
C ASP A 161 3.62 -17.96 5.25
N GLU A 162 3.68 -18.38 6.53
CA GLU A 162 4.20 -17.57 7.63
C GLU A 162 5.64 -17.10 7.41
N SER A 163 6.51 -18.00 6.90
CA SER A 163 7.92 -17.67 6.64
C SER A 163 8.05 -16.61 5.56
N THR A 164 7.35 -16.80 4.44
CA THR A 164 7.34 -15.84 3.32
C THR A 164 6.69 -14.50 3.72
N ALA A 165 5.63 -14.55 4.53
CA ALA A 165 4.99 -13.35 5.07
C ALA A 165 5.98 -12.52 5.91
N GLY A 166 6.76 -13.17 6.78
CA GLY A 166 7.82 -12.52 7.58
C GLY A 166 8.86 -11.79 6.71
N GLU A 167 9.28 -12.41 5.60
CA GLU A 167 10.21 -11.79 4.65
C GLU A 167 9.62 -10.55 3.97
N ILE A 168 8.36 -10.62 3.53
CA ILE A 168 7.64 -9.48 2.92
C ILE A 168 7.48 -8.33 3.93
N ILE A 169 7.13 -8.63 5.18
CA ILE A 169 7.06 -7.64 6.27
C ILE A 169 8.43 -6.98 6.46
N GLY A 170 9.51 -7.76 6.49
CA GLY A 170 10.87 -7.25 6.60
C GLY A 170 11.23 -6.28 5.46
N ILE A 171 10.86 -6.60 4.23
CA ILE A 171 11.04 -5.72 3.06
C ILE A 171 10.27 -4.41 3.26
N LEU A 172 8.97 -4.45 3.59
CA LEU A 172 8.16 -3.26 3.79
C LEU A 172 8.70 -2.36 4.91
N LYS A 173 9.19 -2.95 6.01
CA LYS A 173 9.82 -2.24 7.11
C LYS A 173 11.12 -1.55 6.69
N LYS A 174 11.99 -2.23 5.92
CA LYS A 174 13.20 -1.64 5.35
C LYS A 174 12.87 -0.46 4.43
N LEU A 175 11.83 -0.55 3.62
CA LEU A 175 11.41 0.55 2.75
C LEU A 175 11.01 1.79 3.55
N ALA A 176 10.31 1.62 4.66
CA ALA A 176 10.00 2.72 5.55
C ALA A 176 11.28 3.32 6.15
N LYS A 177 12.12 2.51 6.77
CA LYS A 177 13.27 2.97 7.57
C LYS A 177 14.46 3.42 6.73
N GLU A 178 14.89 2.60 5.76
CA GLU A 178 16.13 2.84 5.02
C GLU A 178 15.90 3.72 3.79
N ARG A 179 14.71 3.63 3.14
CA ARG A 179 14.36 4.45 1.98
C ARG A 179 13.41 5.60 2.31
N ASN A 180 13.16 5.86 3.58
CA ASN A 180 12.33 6.96 4.09
C ASN A 180 10.95 7.03 3.42
N LYS A 181 10.36 5.89 3.05
CA LYS A 181 9.00 5.82 2.48
C LYS A 181 7.96 5.90 3.59
N CYS A 182 6.79 6.43 3.28
CA CYS A 182 5.59 6.26 4.11
C CYS A 182 4.91 4.96 3.69
N VAL A 183 4.92 3.94 4.54
CA VAL A 183 4.33 2.64 4.25
C VAL A 183 3.06 2.46 5.06
N ILE A 184 1.93 2.27 4.39
CA ILE A 184 0.61 2.08 4.99
C ILE A 184 0.05 0.74 4.53
N VAL A 185 -0.13 -0.18 5.46
CA VAL A 185 -0.66 -1.52 5.20
C VAL A 185 -2.01 -1.67 5.85
N VAL A 186 -3.04 -2.04 5.12
CA VAL A 186 -4.30 -2.52 5.68
C VAL A 186 -4.24 -4.04 5.81
N THR A 187 -4.58 -4.58 6.97
CA THR A 187 -4.41 -6.01 7.24
C THR A 187 -5.26 -6.51 8.40
N HIS A 188 -5.43 -7.82 8.43
CA HIS A 188 -5.91 -8.56 9.60
C HIS A 188 -4.80 -9.40 10.27
N SER A 189 -3.58 -9.42 9.69
CA SER A 189 -2.43 -10.17 10.24
C SER A 189 -1.88 -9.51 11.49
N LYS A 190 -1.74 -10.32 12.55
CA LYS A 190 -1.12 -9.90 13.82
C LYS A 190 0.37 -9.65 13.65
N GLU A 191 1.04 -10.38 12.76
CA GLU A 191 2.45 -10.24 12.48
C GLU A 191 2.79 -8.90 11.82
N VAL A 192 1.99 -8.51 10.81
CA VAL A 192 2.11 -7.18 10.19
C VAL A 192 1.88 -6.08 11.21
N ALA A 193 0.84 -6.21 12.04
CA ALA A 193 0.54 -5.25 13.09
C ALA A 193 1.69 -5.13 14.12
N GLY A 194 2.24 -6.27 14.55
CA GLY A 194 3.37 -6.31 15.51
C GLY A 194 4.68 -5.74 14.96
N ALA A 195 4.86 -5.72 13.64
CA ALA A 195 6.04 -5.14 12.99
C ALA A 195 5.95 -3.65 12.72
N ALA A 196 4.73 -3.07 12.79
CA ALA A 196 4.47 -1.67 12.48
C ALA A 196 4.95 -0.72 13.58
N ASP A 197 5.36 0.50 13.21
CA ASP A 197 5.70 1.57 14.15
C ASP A 197 4.44 2.17 14.78
N THR A 198 3.36 2.19 14.02
CA THR A 198 2.07 2.76 14.45
C THR A 198 0.94 1.85 14.00
N ILE A 199 0.08 1.49 14.94
CA ILE A 199 -1.08 0.67 14.68
C ILE A 199 -2.33 1.55 14.81
N LEU A 200 -3.14 1.53 13.75
CA LEU A 200 -4.40 2.25 13.66
C LEU A 200 -5.54 1.23 13.60
N GLU A 201 -6.53 1.37 14.44
CA GLU A 201 -7.75 0.55 14.38
C GLU A 201 -8.87 1.33 13.68
N LEU A 202 -9.38 0.75 12.60
CA LEU A 202 -10.62 1.20 11.96
C LEU A 202 -11.80 0.44 12.55
N ASN A 203 -12.58 1.13 13.39
CA ASN A 203 -13.71 0.56 14.08
C ASN A 203 -14.85 1.59 14.16
N ASN A 204 -16.10 1.14 14.00
CA ASN A 204 -17.27 2.02 14.02
C ASN A 204 -17.12 3.25 13.11
N LYS A 205 -16.60 3.04 11.89
CA LYS A 205 -16.42 4.08 10.84
C LYS A 205 -15.43 5.18 11.22
N LYS A 206 -14.64 4.99 12.28
CA LYS A 206 -13.62 5.91 12.78
C LYS A 206 -12.27 5.23 12.89
N ILE A 207 -11.20 6.00 12.80
CA ILE A 207 -9.83 5.54 13.00
C ILE A 207 -9.28 6.07 14.32
N LYS A 208 -8.53 5.25 15.02
CA LYS A 208 -7.79 5.66 16.23
C LYS A 208 -6.49 4.86 16.34
N GLN A 209 -5.47 5.50 16.90
CA GLN A 209 -4.24 4.81 17.24
C GLN A 209 -4.45 3.90 18.45
N VAL A 210 -3.91 2.70 18.37
CA VAL A 210 -3.94 1.69 19.42
C VAL A 210 -2.53 1.19 19.72
N LYS A 211 -2.32 0.67 20.92
CA LYS A 211 -1.10 -0.06 21.27
C LYS A 211 -1.36 -1.55 21.04
N TYR A 212 -0.38 -2.25 20.46
CA TYR A 212 -0.41 -3.70 20.42
C TYR A 212 -0.01 -4.18 21.82
N ILE A 213 -0.90 -4.93 22.47
CA ILE A 213 -0.66 -5.58 23.77
C ILE A 213 -0.24 -7.02 23.52
#